data_b29e37c361faec9ef0571d88eac69e71
#
_entry.id   b29e37c361faec9ef0571d88eac69e71
#
_cell.length_a   1.000
_cell.length_b   1.000
_cell.length_c   1.000
_cell.angle_alpha   90.00
_cell.angle_beta   90.00
_cell.angle_gamma   90.00
#
_symmetry.space_group_name_H-M   'P 1'
#
loop_
_entity.id
_entity.type
_entity.pdbx_description
1 polymer ?
#
loop_
_entity_poly.entity_id
_entity_poly.type
_entity_poly.pdbx_seq_one_letter_code
_entity_poly.pdbx_strand_id
1 'polypeptide(L)'
;MCAIGLDAAVAYHMVRFKRLPLITGSMAYNLALVKCFFSKLGFEMNVTIDGEERFSGNYVFALAGNGQYYGGGYRGAPRAVADDGLLDFVLIRTPGRLKILRMLSVYKRGGHLDSPAFAPYLVYRRGKRMEVSAQREAIATCDGECVKTKEVSFTVSPGAFTFLEPQR
;
A
#
# COMPACT_ATOMS: atom_id res chain seq x y z
N MET A 1 0.35 4.08 -7.88
CA MET A 1 0.23 3.63 -6.48
C MET A 1 1.37 2.68 -6.16
N CYS A 2 2.17 3.01 -5.16
CA CYS A 2 3.32 2.21 -4.76
C CYS A 2 3.15 1.78 -3.29
N ALA A 3 3.68 0.61 -2.92
CA ALA A 3 3.60 0.10 -1.55
C ALA A 3 4.75 -0.88 -1.24
N ILE A 4 5.04 -1.08 0.05
CA ILE A 4 5.91 -2.13 0.56
C ILE A 4 5.23 -2.84 1.72
N GLY A 5 5.30 -4.17 1.77
CA GLY A 5 4.75 -5.01 2.83
C GLY A 5 3.64 -5.94 2.36
N LEU A 6 2.59 -6.11 3.19
CA LEU A 6 1.52 -7.10 2.94
C LEU A 6 0.80 -6.87 1.62
N ASP A 7 0.48 -5.63 1.31
CA ASP A 7 -0.26 -5.26 0.10
C ASP A 7 0.51 -5.64 -1.16
N ALA A 8 1.79 -5.28 -1.21
CA ALA A 8 2.71 -5.69 -2.29
C ALA A 8 2.87 -7.22 -2.36
N ALA A 9 2.88 -7.91 -1.21
CA ALA A 9 2.95 -9.37 -1.16
C ALA A 9 1.69 -10.03 -1.75
N VAL A 10 0.50 -9.44 -1.52
CA VAL A 10 -0.75 -9.90 -2.15
C VAL A 10 -0.66 -9.76 -3.68
N ALA A 11 -0.21 -8.59 -4.17
CA ALA A 11 -0.03 -8.36 -5.60
C ALA A 11 0.94 -9.38 -6.22
N TYR A 12 2.10 -9.61 -5.60
CA TYR A 12 3.10 -10.59 -6.03
C TYR A 12 2.54 -12.01 -6.12
N HIS A 13 1.83 -12.47 -5.10
CA HIS A 13 1.25 -13.81 -5.08
C HIS A 13 0.07 -13.93 -6.05
N MET A 14 -0.74 -12.89 -6.23
CA MET A 14 -1.83 -12.86 -7.19
C MET A 14 -1.34 -13.14 -8.62
N VAL A 15 -0.25 -12.49 -9.06
CA VAL A 15 0.34 -12.74 -10.39
C VAL A 15 0.74 -14.21 -10.55
N ARG A 16 1.29 -14.83 -9.51
CA ARG A 16 1.66 -16.26 -9.54
C ARG A 16 0.43 -17.18 -9.61
N PHE A 17 -0.62 -16.88 -8.83
CA PHE A 17 -1.85 -17.67 -8.85
C PHE A 17 -2.63 -17.55 -10.17
N LYS A 18 -2.59 -16.40 -10.84
CA LYS A 18 -3.17 -16.22 -12.18
C LYS A 18 -2.58 -17.14 -13.26
N ARG A 19 -1.37 -17.68 -13.04
CA ARG A 19 -0.74 -18.62 -13.95
C ARG A 19 -1.26 -20.06 -13.81
N LEU A 20 -2.05 -20.35 -12.78
CA LEU A 20 -2.62 -21.67 -12.57
C LEU A 20 -3.88 -21.83 -13.42
N PRO A 21 -4.10 -23.02 -14.03
CA PRO A 21 -5.30 -23.29 -14.81
C PRO A 21 -6.55 -23.17 -13.92
N LEU A 22 -7.67 -22.76 -14.50
CA LEU A 22 -8.99 -22.64 -13.86
C LEU A 22 -9.11 -21.53 -12.79
N ILE A 23 -8.07 -20.73 -12.56
CA ILE A 23 -8.11 -19.62 -11.58
C ILE A 23 -8.44 -18.31 -12.27
N THR A 24 -9.58 -17.70 -11.89
CA THR A 24 -9.96 -16.35 -12.35
C THR A 24 -9.19 -15.27 -11.59
N GLY A 25 -9.18 -14.04 -12.12
CA GLY A 25 -8.48 -12.93 -11.46
C GLY A 25 -8.93 -12.67 -10.03
N SER A 26 -10.23 -12.77 -9.75
CA SER A 26 -10.80 -12.60 -8.40
C SER A 26 -10.43 -13.75 -7.46
N MET A 27 -10.39 -14.98 -7.95
CA MET A 27 -9.95 -16.15 -7.18
C MET A 27 -8.45 -16.04 -6.85
N ALA A 28 -7.61 -15.64 -7.82
CA ALA A 28 -6.18 -15.44 -7.59
C ALA A 28 -5.92 -14.38 -6.50
N TYR A 29 -6.68 -13.29 -6.50
CA TYR A 29 -6.60 -12.26 -5.46
C TYR A 29 -6.98 -12.81 -4.08
N ASN A 30 -8.12 -13.50 -3.96
CA ASN A 30 -8.57 -14.08 -2.70
C ASN A 30 -7.58 -15.11 -2.15
N LEU A 31 -7.05 -15.99 -3.00
CA LEU A 31 -6.03 -16.96 -2.60
C LEU A 31 -4.75 -16.28 -2.12
N ALA A 32 -4.31 -15.21 -2.81
CA ALA A 32 -3.16 -14.43 -2.40
C ALA A 32 -3.38 -13.76 -1.05
N LEU A 33 -4.55 -13.18 -0.84
CA LEU A 33 -4.93 -12.55 0.43
C LEU A 33 -4.92 -13.57 1.58
N VAL A 34 -5.56 -14.73 1.38
CA VAL A 34 -5.58 -15.82 2.38
C VAL A 34 -4.16 -16.28 2.70
N LYS A 35 -3.33 -16.55 1.67
CA LYS A 35 -1.93 -16.94 1.87
C LYS A 35 -1.16 -15.90 2.68
N CYS A 36 -1.27 -14.63 2.32
CA CYS A 36 -0.59 -13.53 3.00
C CYS A 36 -1.11 -13.36 4.44
N PHE A 37 -2.40 -13.57 4.67
CA PHE A 37 -3.02 -13.48 5.99
C PHE A 37 -2.46 -14.53 6.97
N PHE A 38 -2.18 -15.75 6.51
CA PHE A 38 -1.55 -16.81 7.33
C PHE A 38 -0.03 -16.71 7.40
N SER A 39 0.59 -15.82 6.62
CA SER A 39 2.02 -15.53 6.68
C SER A 39 2.35 -14.53 7.81
N LYS A 40 3.62 -14.15 7.96
CA LYS A 40 4.03 -13.09 8.89
C LYS A 40 3.53 -11.74 8.39
N LEU A 41 2.54 -11.17 9.07
CA LEU A 41 1.81 -9.98 8.63
C LEU A 41 2.61 -8.68 8.69
N GLY A 42 3.44 -8.52 9.71
CA GLY A 42 4.15 -7.26 9.96
C GLY A 42 5.61 -7.30 9.58
N PHE A 43 6.13 -6.14 9.25
CA PHE A 43 7.54 -5.90 8.94
C PHE A 43 8.06 -4.78 9.85
N GLU A 44 9.19 -5.02 10.53
CA GLU A 44 9.93 -3.95 11.20
C GLU A 44 10.49 -3.03 10.13
N MET A 45 10.00 -1.80 10.12
CA MET A 45 10.37 -0.78 9.15
C MET A 45 10.76 0.51 9.84
N ASN A 46 11.76 1.19 9.25
CA ASN A 46 12.03 2.59 9.49
C ASN A 46 11.58 3.35 8.24
N VAL A 47 10.72 4.32 8.45
CA VAL A 47 10.15 5.15 7.38
C VAL A 47 10.54 6.58 7.62
N THR A 48 11.08 7.24 6.60
CA THR A 48 11.41 8.67 6.63
C THR A 48 10.60 9.38 5.55
N ILE A 49 9.96 10.49 5.91
CA ILE A 49 9.19 11.32 5.00
C ILE A 49 9.86 12.68 4.88
N ASP A 50 10.16 13.09 3.64
CA ASP A 50 10.84 14.33 3.26
C ASP A 50 12.16 14.60 4.02
N GLY A 51 12.82 13.51 4.49
CA GLY A 51 14.08 13.59 5.23
C GLY A 51 13.95 13.99 6.71
N GLU A 52 12.79 14.42 7.15
CA GLU A 52 12.56 15.00 8.49
C GLU A 52 11.76 14.09 9.40
N GLU A 53 10.55 13.71 9.02
CA GLU A 53 9.67 12.89 9.85
C GLU A 53 10.09 11.42 9.81
N ARG A 54 10.33 10.83 10.98
CA ARG A 54 10.78 9.44 11.13
C ARG A 54 9.78 8.62 11.92
N PHE A 55 9.45 7.46 11.38
CA PHE A 55 8.53 6.50 11.98
C PHE A 55 9.20 5.13 12.01
N SER A 56 9.32 4.55 13.21
CA SER A 56 9.86 3.20 13.39
C SER A 56 8.82 2.29 14.02
N GLY A 57 8.82 1.02 13.64
CA GLY A 57 7.97 0.01 14.23
C GLY A 57 7.55 -1.10 13.29
N ASN A 58 6.59 -1.89 13.75
CA ASN A 58 6.05 -3.02 13.01
C ASN A 58 4.83 -2.58 12.21
N TYR A 59 4.96 -2.61 10.88
CA TYR A 59 3.91 -2.17 9.95
C TYR A 59 3.42 -3.32 9.08
N VAL A 60 2.11 -3.37 8.84
CA VAL A 60 1.51 -4.26 7.84
C VAL A 60 1.98 -3.86 6.44
N PHE A 61 1.96 -2.55 6.16
CA PHE A 61 2.48 -1.95 4.94
C PHE A 61 2.73 -0.45 5.10
N ALA A 62 3.53 0.09 4.18
CA ALA A 62 3.65 1.51 3.90
C ALA A 62 3.29 1.75 2.43
N LEU A 63 2.40 2.70 2.16
CA LEU A 63 1.82 3.01 0.86
C LEU A 63 2.08 4.46 0.49
N ALA A 64 2.43 4.69 -0.79
CA ALA A 64 2.56 6.01 -1.40
C ALA A 64 1.57 6.11 -2.56
N GLY A 65 0.58 6.98 -2.43
CA GLY A 65 -0.50 7.16 -3.38
C GLY A 65 -0.46 8.50 -4.07
N ASN A 66 -0.41 8.51 -5.42
CA ASN A 66 -0.69 9.68 -6.23
C ASN A 66 -2.16 9.74 -6.67
N GLY A 67 -2.86 8.61 -6.61
CA GLY A 67 -4.29 8.49 -6.87
C GLY A 67 -4.98 7.79 -5.73
N GLN A 68 -6.32 7.82 -5.70
CA GLN A 68 -7.10 7.31 -4.58
C GLN A 68 -7.25 5.79 -4.56
N TYR A 69 -7.30 5.14 -5.75
CA TYR A 69 -7.68 3.75 -5.90
C TYR A 69 -6.54 2.90 -6.45
N TYR A 70 -6.52 1.63 -6.05
CA TYR A 70 -5.63 0.62 -6.58
C TYR A 70 -6.26 -0.79 -6.51
N GLY A 71 -5.58 -1.78 -7.02
CA GLY A 71 -5.85 -3.22 -7.04
C GLY A 71 -7.19 -3.69 -6.47
N GLY A 72 -8.14 -4.11 -7.32
CA GLY A 72 -9.42 -4.65 -6.87
C GLY A 72 -10.39 -3.62 -6.27
N GLY A 73 -10.19 -2.32 -6.52
CA GLY A 73 -11.08 -1.25 -6.07
C GLY A 73 -10.86 -0.81 -4.61
N TYR A 74 -9.67 -1.00 -4.07
CA TYR A 74 -9.31 -0.46 -2.77
C TYR A 74 -9.00 1.03 -2.86
N ARG A 75 -9.60 1.82 -1.99
CA ARG A 75 -9.37 3.26 -1.87
C ARG A 75 -8.30 3.53 -0.81
N GLY A 76 -7.04 3.22 -1.16
CA GLY A 76 -5.92 3.22 -0.21
C GLY A 76 -5.41 4.58 0.20
N ALA A 77 -5.54 5.60 -0.68
CA ALA A 77 -5.17 6.99 -0.39
C ALA A 77 -6.37 7.91 -0.69
N PRO A 78 -7.41 7.92 0.16
CA PRO A 78 -8.71 8.55 -0.18
C PRO A 78 -8.65 10.07 -0.37
N ARG A 79 -7.60 10.73 0.10
CA ARG A 79 -7.39 12.18 -0.02
C ARG A 79 -6.36 12.56 -1.09
N ALA A 80 -5.81 11.58 -1.83
CA ALA A 80 -4.83 11.83 -2.86
C ALA A 80 -5.41 12.64 -4.02
N VAL A 81 -4.63 13.61 -4.50
CA VAL A 81 -4.91 14.48 -5.63
C VAL A 81 -3.76 14.34 -6.62
N ALA A 82 -4.05 13.89 -7.84
CA ALA A 82 -3.03 13.39 -8.76
C ALA A 82 -2.09 14.48 -9.34
N ASP A 83 -2.52 15.74 -9.31
CA ASP A 83 -1.85 16.89 -9.95
C ASP A 83 -1.34 17.95 -8.96
N ASP A 84 -1.38 17.68 -7.66
CA ASP A 84 -0.96 18.63 -6.63
C ASP A 84 0.55 18.58 -6.30
N GLY A 85 1.29 17.66 -6.95
CA GLY A 85 2.72 17.50 -6.76
C GLY A 85 3.11 16.84 -5.43
N LEU A 86 2.19 16.17 -4.75
CA LEU A 86 2.41 15.45 -3.50
C LEU A 86 1.98 13.99 -3.62
N LEU A 87 2.51 13.16 -2.74
CA LEU A 87 2.05 11.81 -2.48
C LEU A 87 1.36 11.74 -1.12
N ASP A 88 0.32 10.95 -1.05
CA ASP A 88 -0.33 10.58 0.21
C ASP A 88 0.32 9.33 0.76
N PHE A 89 0.93 9.43 1.95
CA PHE A 89 1.58 8.31 2.63
C PHE A 89 0.66 7.72 3.70
N VAL A 90 0.37 6.44 3.56
CA VAL A 90 -0.49 5.69 4.49
C VAL A 90 0.32 4.53 5.05
N LEU A 91 0.66 4.61 6.34
CA LEU A 91 1.35 3.54 7.05
C LEU A 91 0.38 2.91 8.05
N ILE A 92 0.26 1.60 8.01
CA ILE A 92 -0.60 0.87 8.96
C ILE A 92 0.30 0.00 9.85
N ARG A 93 0.36 0.33 11.15
CA ARG A 93 1.00 -0.51 12.16
C ARG A 93 0.27 -1.84 12.26
N THR A 94 0.98 -2.90 12.60
CA THR A 94 0.41 -4.25 12.65
C THR A 94 -0.56 -4.41 13.83
N PRO A 95 -1.89 -4.44 13.61
CA PRO A 95 -2.85 -4.88 14.61
C PRO A 95 -2.90 -6.41 14.67
N GLY A 96 -3.59 -6.96 15.65
CA GLY A 96 -3.85 -8.41 15.69
C GLY A 96 -4.66 -8.87 14.46
N ARG A 97 -4.46 -10.14 14.05
CA ARG A 97 -5.07 -10.71 12.83
C ARG A 97 -6.59 -10.54 12.74
N LEU A 98 -7.32 -10.82 13.82
CA LEU A 98 -8.78 -10.65 13.87
C LEU A 98 -9.20 -9.19 13.65
N LYS A 99 -8.39 -8.25 14.12
CA LYS A 99 -8.64 -6.82 13.94
C LYS A 99 -8.43 -6.42 12.49
N ILE A 100 -7.42 -6.96 11.80
CA ILE A 100 -7.21 -6.72 10.35
C ILE A 100 -8.46 -7.13 9.55
N LEU A 101 -9.06 -8.29 9.82
CA LEU A 101 -10.27 -8.74 9.11
C LEU A 101 -11.43 -7.76 9.28
N ARG A 102 -11.66 -7.28 10.51
CA ARG A 102 -12.72 -6.29 10.80
C ARG A 102 -12.44 -4.94 10.13
N MET A 103 -11.17 -4.55 10.02
CA MET A 103 -10.75 -3.28 9.44
C MET A 103 -10.74 -3.30 7.91
N LEU A 104 -10.64 -4.47 7.27
CA LEU A 104 -10.44 -4.62 5.83
C LEU A 104 -11.56 -3.96 5.00
N SER A 105 -12.82 -4.10 5.42
CA SER A 105 -13.97 -3.52 4.72
C SER A 105 -13.98 -1.97 4.81
N VAL A 106 -13.57 -1.42 5.94
CA VAL A 106 -13.44 0.02 6.14
C VAL A 106 -12.31 0.57 5.29
N TYR A 107 -11.16 -0.12 5.30
CA TYR A 107 -10.00 0.22 4.47
C TYR A 107 -10.35 0.21 2.97
N LYS A 108 -11.02 -0.85 2.51
CA LYS A 108 -11.43 -0.96 1.10
C LYS A 108 -12.26 0.23 0.63
N ARG A 109 -13.16 0.75 1.47
CA ARG A 109 -13.99 1.92 1.16
C ARG A 109 -13.29 3.26 1.35
N GLY A 110 -12.06 3.28 1.87
CA GLY A 110 -11.30 4.51 2.14
C GLY A 110 -11.67 5.21 3.45
N GLY A 111 -12.45 4.56 4.32
CA GLY A 111 -12.88 5.15 5.59
C GLY A 111 -11.83 5.08 6.71
N HIS A 112 -10.63 4.56 6.43
CA HIS A 112 -9.60 4.35 7.44
C HIS A 112 -8.98 5.65 7.98
N LEU A 113 -8.97 6.72 7.19
CA LEU A 113 -8.42 8.01 7.65
C LEU A 113 -9.28 8.67 8.73
N ASP A 114 -10.59 8.39 8.76
CA ASP A 114 -11.55 9.02 9.66
C ASP A 114 -12.11 8.03 10.70
N SER A 115 -11.69 6.76 10.64
CA SER A 115 -12.20 5.72 11.53
C SER A 115 -11.43 5.65 12.86
N PRO A 116 -12.12 5.76 14.01
CA PRO A 116 -11.49 5.60 15.33
C PRO A 116 -10.78 4.24 15.51
N ALA A 117 -11.25 3.20 14.81
CA ALA A 117 -10.64 1.88 14.87
C ALA A 117 -9.22 1.84 14.28
N PHE A 118 -8.91 2.75 13.35
CA PHE A 118 -7.59 2.87 12.74
C PHE A 118 -6.67 3.83 13.50
N ALA A 119 -7.18 4.79 14.24
CA ALA A 119 -6.40 5.86 14.88
C ALA A 119 -5.13 5.36 15.62
N PRO A 120 -5.14 4.24 16.40
CA PRO A 120 -3.94 3.75 17.08
C PRO A 120 -2.90 3.11 16.15
N TYR A 121 -3.27 2.80 14.90
CA TYR A 121 -2.44 2.04 13.95
C TYR A 121 -2.05 2.84 12.72
N LEU A 122 -2.70 3.97 12.49
CA LEU A 122 -2.57 4.76 11.27
C LEU A 122 -1.56 5.89 11.45
N VAL A 123 -0.63 5.99 10.49
CA VAL A 123 0.12 7.22 10.23
C VAL A 123 -0.28 7.67 8.83
N TYR A 124 -0.79 8.90 8.72
CA TYR A 124 -1.09 9.54 7.45
C TYR A 124 -0.29 10.83 7.31
N ARG A 125 0.39 10.98 6.19
CA ARG A 125 1.17 12.18 5.83
C ARG A 125 1.06 12.46 4.36
N ARG A 126 1.35 13.70 4.00
CA ARG A 126 1.51 14.14 2.60
C ARG A 126 2.91 14.71 2.45
N GLY A 127 3.54 14.40 1.33
CA GLY A 127 4.91 14.84 1.08
C GLY A 127 5.39 14.46 -0.32
N LYS A 128 6.66 14.75 -0.58
CA LYS A 128 7.27 14.50 -1.89
C LYS A 128 8.04 13.20 -1.96
N ARG A 129 8.55 12.70 -0.83
CA ARG A 129 9.41 11.53 -0.77
C ARG A 129 9.16 10.70 0.48
N MET A 130 9.04 9.40 0.32
CA MET A 130 9.05 8.43 1.41
C MET A 130 10.17 7.42 1.17
N GLU A 131 11.02 7.23 2.16
CA GLU A 131 12.06 6.22 2.20
C GLU A 131 11.70 5.17 3.24
N VAL A 132 11.81 3.91 2.88
CA VAL A 132 11.51 2.78 3.77
C VAL A 132 12.69 1.83 3.80
N SER A 133 13.17 1.52 5.01
CA SER A 133 14.14 0.47 5.28
C SER A 133 13.52 -0.60 6.17
N ALA A 134 13.51 -1.85 5.72
CA ALA A 134 12.96 -2.99 6.42
C ALA A 134 14.09 -3.89 6.94
N GLN A 135 13.94 -4.42 8.16
CA GLN A 135 14.96 -5.32 8.75
C GLN A 135 15.14 -6.62 7.96
N ARG A 136 14.09 -7.08 7.28
CA ARG A 136 14.12 -8.26 6.40
C ARG A 136 13.58 -7.92 5.03
N GLU A 137 13.91 -8.76 4.06
CA GLU A 137 13.38 -8.65 2.71
C GLU A 137 11.85 -8.59 2.73
N ALA A 138 11.30 -7.58 2.10
CA ALA A 138 9.88 -7.37 1.89
C ALA A 138 9.61 -7.25 0.38
N ILE A 139 8.36 -7.35 -0.01
CA ILE A 139 7.95 -7.08 -1.38
C ILE A 139 7.53 -5.61 -1.46
N ALA A 140 8.12 -4.89 -2.40
CA ALA A 140 7.65 -3.57 -2.83
C ALA A 140 6.95 -3.69 -4.18
N THR A 141 5.98 -2.85 -4.43
CA THR A 141 5.26 -2.76 -5.72
C THR A 141 5.10 -1.31 -6.14
N CYS A 142 5.16 -1.09 -7.45
CA CYS A 142 4.75 0.16 -8.09
C CYS A 142 3.89 -0.20 -9.29
N ASP A 143 2.63 0.24 -9.25
CA ASP A 143 1.61 -0.03 -10.29
C ASP A 143 1.51 -1.49 -10.75
N GLY A 144 1.74 -2.43 -9.83
CA GLY A 144 1.65 -3.88 -10.05
C GLY A 144 2.97 -4.58 -10.33
N GLU A 145 4.04 -3.84 -10.67
CA GLU A 145 5.38 -4.40 -10.78
C GLU A 145 5.98 -4.63 -9.38
N CYS A 146 6.45 -5.84 -9.13
CA CYS A 146 6.88 -6.25 -7.79
C CYS A 146 8.37 -6.57 -7.75
N VAL A 147 9.06 -6.09 -6.71
CA VAL A 147 10.46 -6.37 -6.41
C VAL A 147 10.63 -6.80 -4.95
N LYS A 148 11.58 -7.69 -4.70
CA LYS A 148 12.02 -8.01 -3.34
C LYS A 148 13.15 -7.09 -2.94
N THR A 149 12.99 -6.40 -1.82
CA THR A 149 13.99 -5.45 -1.34
C THR A 149 13.92 -5.27 0.17
N LYS A 150 14.98 -4.75 0.75
CA LYS A 150 14.99 -4.25 2.13
C LYS A 150 14.81 -2.74 2.18
N GLU A 151 15.10 -2.05 1.07
CA GLU A 151 15.06 -0.59 1.01
C GLU A 151 14.35 -0.14 -0.25
N VAL A 152 13.51 0.86 -0.13
CA VAL A 152 12.80 1.48 -1.27
C VAL A 152 12.56 2.95 -0.99
N SER A 153 12.61 3.76 -2.05
CA SER A 153 12.25 5.16 -2.02
C SER A 153 11.15 5.42 -3.04
N PHE A 154 10.12 6.13 -2.62
CA PHE A 154 9.03 6.60 -3.48
C PHE A 154 9.09 8.12 -3.54
N THR A 155 9.22 8.67 -4.73
CA THR A 155 9.35 10.12 -4.95
C THR A 155 8.37 10.56 -6.02
N VAL A 156 7.67 11.68 -5.80
CA VAL A 156 6.82 12.29 -6.84
C VAL A 156 7.68 13.06 -7.83
N SER A 157 7.31 12.98 -9.11
CA SER A 157 7.84 13.81 -10.17
C SER A 157 6.70 14.67 -10.72
N PRO A 158 6.53 15.90 -10.22
CA PRO A 158 5.43 16.77 -10.64
C PRO A 158 5.48 17.06 -12.15
N GLY A 159 4.31 17.03 -12.82
CA GLY A 159 4.22 17.36 -14.25
C GLY A 159 4.89 16.36 -15.19
N ALA A 160 5.25 15.13 -14.73
CA ALA A 160 5.92 14.13 -15.56
C ALA A 160 5.05 13.62 -16.73
N PHE A 161 3.72 13.73 -16.62
CA PHE A 161 2.76 13.31 -17.64
C PHE A 161 1.68 14.36 -17.86
N THR A 162 1.26 14.52 -19.11
CA THR A 162 0.08 15.29 -19.48
C THR A 162 -1.00 14.33 -19.96
N PHE A 163 -2.17 14.35 -19.35
CA PHE A 163 -3.32 13.60 -19.80
C PHE A 163 -4.18 14.46 -20.72
N LEU A 164 -4.55 13.92 -21.86
CA LEU A 164 -5.52 14.53 -22.76
C LEU A 164 -6.88 13.94 -22.46
N GLU A 165 -7.80 14.75 -21.94
CA GLU A 165 -9.20 14.34 -21.80
C GLU A 165 -9.93 14.57 -23.13
N PRO A 166 -10.71 13.58 -23.63
CA PRO A 166 -11.55 13.82 -24.80
C PRO A 166 -12.60 14.87 -24.44
N GLN A 167 -12.69 15.92 -25.22
CA GLN A 167 -13.79 16.89 -25.11
C GLN A 167 -15.11 16.15 -25.36
N ARG A 168 -16.03 16.24 -24.40
CA ARG A 168 -17.39 15.72 -24.53
C ARG A 168 -18.24 16.66 -25.37
#